data_aa96daa12f3f33cd911709b4edb65392
#
_entry.id   aa96daa12f3f33cd911709b4edb65392
#
_cell.length_a   1.000
_cell.length_b   1.000
_cell.length_c   1.000
_cell.angle_alpha   90.00
_cell.angle_beta   90.00
_cell.angle_gamma   90.00
#
_symmetry.space_group_name_H-M   'P 1'
#
loop_
_entity.id
_entity.type
_entity.pdbx_description
1 polymer ?
#
loop_
_entity_poly.entity_id
_entity_poly.type
_entity_poly.pdbx_seq_one_letter_code
_entity_poly.pdbx_strand_id
1 'polypeptide(L)'
;KVVALAASDRSVGQKFSDACRWVLNDPMPDYAREMIVVPALPESVNAKIVFSALHNEIAKDLEPQFAKAGAAVCSNASSYRREEDVPLLLPEVNAKHIQLVKIQREQRGWSGCILTNPNCTSTGLTVALKALNDAFGVKKVFAVSLQALSGAGYPGVSSLDIIDNVIPNINGEEEKVEWEPRKMLGKLNSGKIDLANVTFSVHTNRVAVIDGHTVCASVQLEKPVEPETAIQALRDYAAPPSARELPSSPRPVISVRNEADRPQPRLDRLTGKGMTTVVGRLRRDPILDLKFVVLSHNTIRGAAGGSIYNAELLVN
;
A
#
# COMPACT_ATOMS: atom_id res chain seq x y z
N LYS A 1 -17.47 0.83 -13.78
CA LYS A 1 -18.77 0.51 -13.17
C LYS A 1 -18.60 -0.67 -12.23
N VAL A 2 -19.12 -0.57 -10.99
CA VAL A 2 -19.23 -1.72 -10.06
C VAL A 2 -20.33 -2.64 -10.59
N VAL A 3 -20.03 -3.93 -10.74
CA VAL A 3 -20.96 -4.91 -11.33
C VAL A 3 -21.44 -5.94 -10.29
N ALA A 4 -20.66 -6.18 -9.23
CA ALA A 4 -21.01 -7.08 -8.14
C ALA A 4 -20.39 -6.60 -6.84
N LEU A 5 -21.05 -6.87 -5.73
CA LEU A 5 -20.53 -6.79 -4.37
C LEU A 5 -20.62 -8.20 -3.78
N ALA A 6 -19.47 -8.78 -3.45
CA ALA A 6 -19.38 -10.16 -2.99
C ALA A 6 -18.86 -10.24 -1.58
N ALA A 7 -19.41 -11.14 -0.78
CA ALA A 7 -19.01 -11.33 0.60
C ALA A 7 -19.20 -12.80 1.05
N SER A 8 -18.93 -13.04 2.35
CA SER A 8 -19.18 -14.34 2.98
C SER A 8 -20.67 -14.65 3.09
N ASP A 9 -21.00 -15.91 3.30
CA ASP A 9 -22.37 -16.46 3.40
C ASP A 9 -23.31 -15.68 4.32
N ARG A 10 -22.78 -15.04 5.36
CA ARG A 10 -23.58 -14.24 6.31
C ARG A 10 -24.27 -13.02 5.69
N SER A 11 -23.70 -12.48 4.62
CA SER A 11 -24.20 -11.26 3.96
C SER A 11 -24.86 -11.55 2.61
N VAL A 12 -24.72 -12.76 2.07
CA VAL A 12 -25.29 -13.15 0.78
C VAL A 12 -26.81 -13.03 0.79
N GLY A 13 -27.37 -12.49 -0.29
CA GLY A 13 -28.81 -12.27 -0.46
C GLY A 13 -29.35 -11.00 0.20
N GLN A 14 -28.56 -10.29 0.99
CA GLN A 14 -28.95 -9.02 1.62
C GLN A 14 -28.62 -7.85 0.68
N LYS A 15 -29.35 -6.74 0.83
CA LYS A 15 -28.95 -5.47 0.24
C LYS A 15 -27.63 -5.02 0.87
N PHE A 16 -26.75 -4.40 0.08
CA PHE A 16 -25.47 -3.92 0.60
C PHE A 16 -25.63 -2.92 1.75
N SER A 17 -26.67 -2.07 1.70
CA SER A 17 -27.02 -1.16 2.82
C SER A 17 -27.25 -1.88 4.15
N ASP A 18 -27.79 -3.09 4.11
CA ASP A 18 -28.12 -3.88 5.29
C ASP A 18 -26.93 -4.77 5.73
N ALA A 19 -26.17 -5.23 4.77
CA ALA A 19 -25.00 -6.10 4.99
C ALA A 19 -23.74 -5.32 5.44
N CYS A 20 -23.65 -4.03 5.09
CA CYS A 20 -22.44 -3.22 5.31
C CYS A 20 -22.69 -2.15 6.39
N ARG A 21 -21.89 -2.18 7.45
CA ARG A 21 -21.83 -1.02 8.36
C ARG A 21 -21.03 0.09 7.68
N TRP A 22 -21.72 1.07 7.12
CA TRP A 22 -21.10 2.23 6.51
C TRP A 22 -20.52 3.17 7.55
N VAL A 23 -19.20 3.39 7.52
CA VAL A 23 -18.47 4.20 8.52
C VAL A 23 -17.75 5.39 7.90
N LEU A 24 -17.92 5.64 6.60
CA LEU A 24 -17.34 6.80 5.92
C LEU A 24 -18.20 8.04 6.15
N ASN A 25 -17.57 9.22 6.11
CA ASN A 25 -18.27 10.50 6.25
C ASN A 25 -19.17 10.80 5.04
N ASP A 26 -18.75 10.39 3.84
CA ASP A 26 -19.56 10.53 2.64
C ASP A 26 -20.72 9.53 2.66
N PRO A 27 -21.89 9.89 2.12
CA PRO A 27 -23.01 8.96 2.05
C PRO A 27 -22.69 7.74 1.19
N MET A 28 -23.30 6.61 1.53
CA MET A 28 -23.21 5.41 0.68
C MET A 28 -23.77 5.72 -0.69
N PRO A 29 -23.03 5.43 -1.79
CA PRO A 29 -23.52 5.68 -3.14
C PRO A 29 -24.85 4.93 -3.43
N ASP A 30 -25.81 5.59 -4.04
CA ASP A 30 -27.14 5.03 -4.29
C ASP A 30 -27.09 3.73 -5.11
N TYR A 31 -26.19 3.68 -6.10
CA TYR A 31 -26.02 2.47 -6.93
C TYR A 31 -25.55 1.26 -6.11
N ALA A 32 -24.78 1.48 -5.05
CA ALA A 32 -24.28 0.40 -4.21
C ALA A 32 -25.30 -0.03 -3.15
N ARG A 33 -26.07 0.93 -2.64
CA ARG A 33 -27.07 0.73 -1.59
C ARG A 33 -28.02 -0.43 -1.89
N GLU A 34 -28.56 -0.47 -3.10
CA GLU A 34 -29.59 -1.42 -3.53
C GLU A 34 -29.00 -2.71 -4.13
N MET A 35 -27.68 -2.79 -4.30
CA MET A 35 -27.07 -4.01 -4.83
C MET A 35 -27.21 -5.17 -3.84
N ILE A 36 -27.64 -6.32 -4.37
CA ILE A 36 -27.69 -7.55 -3.58
C ILE A 36 -26.28 -8.16 -3.51
N VAL A 37 -25.86 -8.48 -2.30
CA VAL A 37 -24.57 -9.13 -2.05
C VAL A 37 -24.63 -10.57 -2.58
N VAL A 38 -23.67 -10.94 -3.41
CA VAL A 38 -23.55 -12.28 -4.01
C VAL A 38 -22.44 -13.09 -3.33
N PRO A 39 -22.45 -14.44 -3.49
CA PRO A 39 -21.33 -15.26 -3.04
C PRO A 39 -20.01 -14.80 -3.66
N ALA A 40 -18.93 -14.85 -2.88
CA ALA A 40 -17.58 -14.51 -3.38
C ALA A 40 -16.99 -15.68 -4.19
N LEU A 41 -17.66 -16.05 -5.28
CA LEU A 41 -17.29 -17.14 -6.18
C LEU A 41 -17.21 -16.63 -7.62
N PRO A 42 -16.29 -17.15 -8.46
CA PRO A 42 -16.16 -16.70 -9.86
C PRO A 42 -17.44 -16.77 -10.68
N GLU A 43 -18.23 -17.81 -10.48
CA GLU A 43 -19.50 -18.01 -11.18
C GLU A 43 -20.60 -17.00 -10.76
N SER A 44 -20.48 -16.43 -9.58
CA SER A 44 -21.41 -15.39 -9.07
C SER A 44 -20.95 -13.97 -9.40
N VAL A 45 -19.66 -13.79 -9.75
CA VAL A 45 -19.03 -12.50 -10.02
C VAL A 45 -18.49 -12.45 -11.44
N ASN A 46 -19.29 -11.94 -12.39
CA ASN A 46 -18.86 -11.73 -13.76
C ASN A 46 -18.14 -10.38 -13.92
N ALA A 47 -16.90 -10.29 -13.47
CA ALA A 47 -16.09 -9.08 -13.50
C ALA A 47 -14.70 -9.35 -14.08
N LYS A 48 -14.21 -8.43 -14.93
CA LYS A 48 -12.83 -8.50 -15.45
C LYS A 48 -11.78 -8.11 -14.41
N ILE A 49 -12.14 -7.26 -13.45
CA ILE A 49 -11.28 -6.78 -12.36
C ILE A 49 -12.02 -7.05 -11.06
N VAL A 50 -11.32 -7.66 -10.13
CA VAL A 50 -11.82 -7.96 -8.77
C VAL A 50 -10.91 -7.27 -7.75
N PHE A 51 -11.47 -6.41 -6.92
CA PHE A 51 -10.78 -5.85 -5.77
C PHE A 51 -11.01 -6.76 -4.56
N SER A 52 -9.94 -7.38 -4.06
CA SER A 52 -10.00 -8.30 -2.94
C SER A 52 -9.50 -7.64 -1.64
N ALA A 53 -10.33 -7.67 -0.60
CA ALA A 53 -10.02 -7.26 0.75
C ALA A 53 -10.31 -8.40 1.75
N LEU A 54 -10.05 -9.62 1.34
CA LEU A 54 -10.28 -10.84 2.11
C LEU A 54 -9.18 -11.05 3.17
N HIS A 55 -9.51 -11.77 4.23
CA HIS A 55 -8.51 -12.32 5.13
C HIS A 55 -7.56 -13.26 4.40
N ASN A 56 -6.29 -13.29 4.82
CA ASN A 56 -5.22 -14.01 4.12
C ASN A 56 -5.54 -15.49 3.83
N GLU A 57 -6.12 -16.20 4.79
CA GLU A 57 -6.48 -17.63 4.64
C GLU A 57 -7.51 -17.82 3.52
N ILE A 58 -8.55 -16.99 3.49
CA ILE A 58 -9.58 -17.04 2.45
C ILE A 58 -9.03 -16.59 1.10
N ALA A 59 -8.24 -15.52 1.09
CA ALA A 59 -7.62 -15.00 -0.12
C ALA A 59 -6.72 -16.03 -0.80
N LYS A 60 -5.98 -16.82 0.00
CA LYS A 60 -5.08 -17.87 -0.50
C LYS A 60 -5.79 -18.90 -1.38
N ASP A 61 -7.02 -19.24 -1.04
CA ASP A 61 -7.79 -20.26 -1.76
C ASP A 61 -8.68 -19.66 -2.84
N LEU A 62 -9.22 -18.46 -2.61
CA LEU A 62 -10.25 -17.88 -3.46
C LEU A 62 -9.69 -17.01 -4.60
N GLU A 63 -8.65 -16.22 -4.35
CA GLU A 63 -8.07 -15.35 -5.38
C GLU A 63 -7.55 -16.11 -6.61
N PRO A 64 -6.89 -17.28 -6.48
CA PRO A 64 -6.50 -18.10 -7.63
C PRO A 64 -7.70 -18.59 -8.48
N GLN A 65 -8.85 -18.84 -7.86
CA GLN A 65 -10.03 -19.27 -8.58
C GLN A 65 -10.54 -18.16 -9.51
N PHE A 66 -10.58 -16.92 -9.02
CA PHE A 66 -10.90 -15.75 -9.85
C PHE A 66 -9.87 -15.53 -10.97
N ALA A 67 -8.58 -15.63 -10.67
CA ALA A 67 -7.53 -15.48 -11.68
C ALA A 67 -7.60 -16.59 -12.75
N LYS A 68 -7.87 -17.83 -12.36
CA LYS A 68 -8.09 -18.96 -13.28
C LYS A 68 -9.33 -18.75 -14.15
N ALA A 69 -10.40 -18.17 -13.59
CA ALA A 69 -11.61 -17.81 -14.31
C ALA A 69 -11.47 -16.60 -15.23
N GLY A 70 -10.31 -15.94 -15.25
CA GLY A 70 -9.98 -14.85 -16.17
C GLY A 70 -10.04 -13.45 -15.57
N ALA A 71 -10.33 -13.30 -14.30
CA ALA A 71 -10.33 -12.00 -13.64
C ALA A 71 -8.91 -11.53 -13.26
N ALA A 72 -8.69 -10.24 -13.33
CA ALA A 72 -7.53 -9.59 -12.70
C ALA A 72 -7.87 -9.27 -11.24
N VAL A 73 -7.23 -9.93 -10.30
CA VAL A 73 -7.44 -9.75 -8.87
C VAL A 73 -6.46 -8.73 -8.33
N CYS A 74 -6.94 -7.58 -7.87
CA CYS A 74 -6.17 -6.57 -7.15
C CYS A 74 -6.33 -6.82 -5.65
N SER A 75 -5.35 -7.50 -5.05
CA SER A 75 -5.40 -8.02 -3.69
C SER A 75 -4.77 -7.08 -2.68
N ASN A 76 -5.46 -6.88 -1.55
CA ASN A 76 -4.90 -6.26 -0.34
C ASN A 76 -4.37 -7.29 0.67
N ALA A 77 -4.66 -8.58 0.47
CA ALA A 77 -4.15 -9.65 1.31
C ALA A 77 -2.64 -9.86 1.14
N SER A 78 -1.99 -10.39 2.16
CA SER A 78 -0.54 -10.65 2.11
C SER A 78 -0.17 -12.00 1.50
N SER A 79 -1.15 -12.87 1.23
CA SER A 79 -0.96 -14.26 0.85
C SER A 79 -0.05 -14.49 -0.36
N TYR A 80 -0.13 -13.61 -1.35
CA TYR A 80 0.63 -13.73 -2.60
C TYR A 80 1.77 -12.73 -2.75
N ARG A 81 2.04 -11.86 -1.78
CA ARG A 81 3.07 -10.83 -1.90
C ARG A 81 4.48 -11.38 -2.09
N ARG A 82 4.76 -12.57 -1.51
CA ARG A 82 6.08 -13.21 -1.56
C ARG A 82 6.30 -14.10 -2.78
N GLU A 83 5.25 -14.43 -3.54
CA GLU A 83 5.36 -15.25 -4.74
C GLU A 83 6.22 -14.54 -5.81
N GLU A 84 7.10 -15.27 -6.48
CA GLU A 84 8.06 -14.72 -7.45
C GLU A 84 7.37 -14.16 -8.69
N ASP A 85 6.30 -14.81 -9.15
CA ASP A 85 5.52 -14.46 -10.32
C ASP A 85 4.39 -13.45 -10.05
N VAL A 86 4.18 -13.06 -8.78
CA VAL A 86 3.15 -12.09 -8.40
C VAL A 86 3.75 -10.71 -8.14
N PRO A 87 3.35 -9.67 -8.88
CA PRO A 87 3.85 -8.34 -8.66
C PRO A 87 3.31 -7.74 -7.35
N LEU A 88 4.21 -7.17 -6.55
CA LEU A 88 3.92 -6.32 -5.41
C LEU A 88 4.06 -4.88 -5.87
N LEU A 89 2.93 -4.18 -6.13
CA LEU A 89 2.93 -2.96 -6.93
C LEU A 89 2.69 -1.68 -6.12
N LEU A 90 3.56 -0.73 -6.40
CA LEU A 90 3.39 0.69 -6.20
C LEU A 90 3.68 1.37 -7.55
N PRO A 91 2.67 1.76 -8.35
CA PRO A 91 2.89 2.24 -9.72
C PRO A 91 3.91 3.36 -9.84
N GLU A 92 3.93 4.31 -8.89
CA GLU A 92 4.93 5.38 -8.84
C GLU A 92 6.34 4.91 -8.50
N VAL A 93 6.52 3.69 -7.98
CA VAL A 93 7.83 3.12 -7.58
C VAL A 93 8.34 2.11 -8.59
N ASN A 94 7.47 1.16 -8.98
CA ASN A 94 7.89 -0.04 -9.68
C ASN A 94 6.93 -0.50 -10.79
N ALA A 95 6.33 0.44 -11.52
CA ALA A 95 5.38 0.13 -12.60
C ALA A 95 5.84 -1.00 -13.55
N LYS A 96 7.16 -1.11 -13.80
CA LYS A 96 7.72 -2.18 -14.66
C LYS A 96 7.48 -3.59 -14.12
N HIS A 97 7.24 -3.77 -12.82
CA HIS A 97 6.95 -5.08 -12.23
C HIS A 97 5.61 -5.66 -12.71
N ILE A 98 4.74 -4.86 -13.32
CA ILE A 98 3.52 -5.33 -13.98
C ILE A 98 3.80 -6.41 -15.05
N GLN A 99 5.00 -6.45 -15.60
CA GLN A 99 5.41 -7.45 -16.59
C GLN A 99 5.41 -8.88 -16.02
N LEU A 100 5.48 -9.04 -14.70
CA LEU A 100 5.32 -10.36 -14.05
C LEU A 100 3.96 -10.99 -14.35
N VAL A 101 2.93 -10.20 -14.65
CA VAL A 101 1.59 -10.72 -15.01
C VAL A 101 1.64 -11.66 -16.21
N LYS A 102 2.46 -11.35 -17.22
CA LYS A 102 2.64 -12.24 -18.36
C LYS A 102 3.24 -13.58 -17.95
N ILE A 103 4.27 -13.53 -17.14
CA ILE A 103 4.99 -14.71 -16.62
C ILE A 103 4.07 -15.54 -15.72
N GLN A 104 3.32 -14.90 -14.84
CA GLN A 104 2.34 -15.55 -13.97
C GLN A 104 1.30 -16.32 -14.80
N ARG A 105 0.74 -15.70 -15.86
CA ARG A 105 -0.23 -16.35 -16.75
C ARG A 105 0.36 -17.58 -17.43
N GLU A 106 1.57 -17.46 -17.95
CA GLU A 106 2.28 -18.56 -18.62
C GLU A 106 2.58 -19.71 -17.65
N GLN A 107 3.12 -19.42 -16.49
CA GLN A 107 3.53 -20.43 -15.51
C GLN A 107 2.36 -21.13 -14.82
N ARG A 108 1.29 -20.36 -14.51
CA ARG A 108 0.12 -20.90 -13.80
C ARG A 108 -1.00 -21.39 -14.73
N GLY A 109 -0.89 -21.15 -16.04
CA GLY A 109 -1.93 -21.49 -17.00
C GLY A 109 -3.23 -20.72 -16.79
N TRP A 110 -3.15 -19.46 -16.32
CA TRP A 110 -4.30 -18.62 -16.04
C TRP A 110 -4.54 -17.60 -17.15
N SER A 111 -5.81 -17.30 -17.43
CA SER A 111 -6.18 -16.20 -18.33
C SER A 111 -6.26 -14.85 -17.60
N GLY A 112 -6.54 -14.86 -16.30
CA GLY A 112 -6.48 -13.69 -15.42
C GLY A 112 -5.12 -13.55 -14.73
N CYS A 113 -5.09 -12.83 -13.59
CA CYS A 113 -3.87 -12.64 -12.79
C CYS A 113 -4.18 -12.18 -11.37
N ILE A 114 -3.17 -12.25 -10.50
CA ILE A 114 -3.17 -11.63 -9.18
C ILE A 114 -2.12 -10.52 -9.16
N LEU A 115 -2.54 -9.34 -8.72
CA LEU A 115 -1.69 -8.18 -8.41
C LEU A 115 -1.83 -7.91 -6.92
N THR A 116 -0.74 -7.64 -6.21
CA THR A 116 -0.82 -7.36 -4.77
C THR A 116 -0.46 -5.93 -4.44
N ASN A 117 -1.24 -5.32 -3.53
CA ASN A 117 -0.86 -4.12 -2.81
C ASN A 117 0.14 -4.46 -1.70
N PRO A 118 1.13 -3.62 -1.44
CA PRO A 118 1.99 -3.78 -0.28
C PRO A 118 1.24 -3.49 1.03
N ASN A 119 1.89 -3.81 2.13
CA ASN A 119 1.49 -3.38 3.46
C ASN A 119 1.37 -1.84 3.51
N CYS A 120 0.37 -1.33 4.23
CA CYS A 120 0.06 0.10 4.28
C CYS A 120 1.20 0.95 4.85
N THR A 121 2.00 0.42 5.79
CA THR A 121 3.19 1.08 6.32
C THR A 121 4.33 1.05 5.30
N SER A 122 4.58 -0.11 4.68
CA SER A 122 5.57 -0.28 3.62
C SER A 122 5.33 0.67 2.44
N THR A 123 4.06 0.97 2.12
CA THR A 123 3.66 1.85 1.02
C THR A 123 4.31 3.23 1.13
N GLY A 124 3.99 4.01 2.17
CA GLY A 124 4.49 5.37 2.31
C GLY A 124 6.01 5.43 2.48
N LEU A 125 6.55 4.50 3.28
CA LEU A 125 8.00 4.41 3.50
C LEU A 125 8.74 4.16 2.18
N THR A 126 8.28 3.20 1.36
CA THR A 126 8.95 2.85 0.11
C THR A 126 8.91 3.97 -0.92
N VAL A 127 7.83 4.75 -0.99
CA VAL A 127 7.76 5.92 -1.89
C VAL A 127 8.86 6.93 -1.56
N ALA A 128 9.04 7.27 -0.28
CA ALA A 128 10.11 8.17 0.15
C ALA A 128 11.51 7.57 -0.09
N LEU A 129 11.68 6.29 0.23
CA LEU A 129 12.95 5.57 -0.01
C LEU A 129 13.28 5.47 -1.48
N LYS A 130 12.29 5.33 -2.37
CA LYS A 130 12.52 5.24 -3.82
C LYS A 130 13.19 6.50 -4.36
N ALA A 131 12.69 7.68 -3.98
CA ALA A 131 13.30 8.95 -4.39
C ALA A 131 14.76 9.07 -3.93
N LEU A 132 15.05 8.70 -2.67
CA LEU A 132 16.40 8.72 -2.13
C LEU A 132 17.29 7.64 -2.75
N ASN A 133 16.74 6.46 -2.99
CA ASN A 133 17.49 5.34 -3.57
C ASN A 133 17.89 5.61 -5.02
N ASP A 134 17.00 6.20 -5.82
CA ASP A 134 17.30 6.53 -7.21
C ASP A 134 18.37 7.61 -7.33
N ALA A 135 18.41 8.57 -6.41
CA ALA A 135 19.35 9.67 -6.43
C ALA A 135 20.70 9.33 -5.79
N PHE A 136 20.70 8.60 -4.68
CA PHE A 136 21.87 8.48 -3.79
C PHE A 136 22.22 7.05 -3.40
N GLY A 137 21.36 6.07 -3.71
CA GLY A 137 21.44 4.70 -3.19
C GLY A 137 21.12 4.64 -1.68
N VAL A 138 20.34 3.65 -1.27
CA VAL A 138 20.01 3.39 0.16
C VAL A 138 20.62 2.06 0.56
N LYS A 139 21.39 2.05 1.68
CA LYS A 139 22.06 0.85 2.22
C LYS A 139 21.34 0.28 3.44
N LYS A 140 20.99 1.17 4.39
CA LYS A 140 20.35 0.77 5.64
C LYS A 140 19.22 1.71 5.97
N VAL A 141 18.19 1.15 6.57
CA VAL A 141 17.01 1.85 7.07
C VAL A 141 16.72 1.38 8.48
N PHE A 142 16.68 2.30 9.42
CA PHE A 142 16.06 2.09 10.72
C PHE A 142 14.75 2.85 10.74
N ALA A 143 13.65 2.18 11.10
CA ALA A 143 12.33 2.79 11.07
C ALA A 143 11.50 2.44 12.31
N VAL A 144 10.73 3.42 12.76
CA VAL A 144 9.74 3.24 13.83
C VAL A 144 8.40 3.71 13.29
N SER A 145 7.42 2.81 13.19
CA SER A 145 6.08 3.16 12.73
C SER A 145 5.14 3.45 13.90
N LEU A 146 4.34 4.47 13.72
CA LEU A 146 3.21 4.86 14.57
C LEU A 146 1.94 4.64 13.74
N GLN A 147 1.33 3.47 13.91
CA GLN A 147 0.24 3.03 13.03
C GLN A 147 -1.14 3.38 13.60
N ALA A 148 -1.98 3.94 12.73
CA ALA A 148 -3.34 4.33 13.02
C ALA A 148 -4.26 3.14 13.32
N LEU A 149 -5.32 3.38 14.09
CA LEU A 149 -6.32 2.38 14.52
C LEU A 149 -7.01 1.67 13.35
N SER A 150 -7.32 2.40 12.28
CA SER A 150 -7.96 1.84 11.08
C SER A 150 -7.11 0.75 10.39
N GLY A 151 -5.79 0.72 10.64
CA GLY A 151 -4.91 -0.35 10.16
C GLY A 151 -5.18 -1.72 10.80
N ALA A 152 -5.90 -1.77 11.92
CA ALA A 152 -6.34 -3.02 12.53
C ALA A 152 -7.62 -3.60 11.88
N GLY A 153 -8.23 -2.86 10.94
CA GLY A 153 -9.56 -3.18 10.43
C GLY A 153 -10.67 -2.84 11.43
N TYR A 154 -11.92 -2.75 10.95
CA TYR A 154 -13.05 -2.49 11.84
C TYR A 154 -13.35 -3.75 12.71
N PRO A 155 -13.63 -3.59 14.02
CA PRO A 155 -13.87 -2.38 14.81
C PRO A 155 -12.61 -1.65 15.33
N GLY A 156 -11.41 -2.07 14.95
CA GLY A 156 -10.16 -1.50 15.43
C GLY A 156 -9.65 -2.19 16.69
N VAL A 157 -9.03 -1.44 17.57
CA VAL A 157 -8.53 -1.89 18.88
C VAL A 157 -9.52 -1.42 19.95
N SER A 158 -9.72 -2.23 21.02
CA SER A 158 -10.57 -1.86 22.15
C SER A 158 -10.13 -0.52 22.74
N SER A 159 -11.07 0.35 23.09
CA SER A 159 -10.75 1.71 23.51
C SER A 159 -9.83 1.76 24.73
N LEU A 160 -10.02 0.88 25.70
CA LEU A 160 -9.18 0.82 26.91
C LEU A 160 -7.78 0.23 26.66
N ASP A 161 -7.58 -0.46 25.53
CA ASP A 161 -6.25 -0.97 25.18
C ASP A 161 -5.36 0.11 24.55
N ILE A 162 -5.96 1.19 24.01
CA ILE A 162 -5.22 2.18 23.23
C ILE A 162 -5.31 3.62 23.76
N ILE A 163 -6.38 3.98 24.51
CA ILE A 163 -6.48 5.30 25.13
C ILE A 163 -5.44 5.38 26.24
N ASP A 164 -4.68 6.48 26.27
CA ASP A 164 -3.56 6.68 27.22
C ASP A 164 -2.46 5.60 27.10
N ASN A 165 -2.31 4.99 25.90
CA ASN A 165 -1.40 3.86 25.69
C ASN A 165 -0.77 3.86 24.30
N VAL A 166 0.38 3.18 24.18
CA VAL A 166 1.02 2.78 22.92
C VAL A 166 1.27 1.28 22.97
N ILE A 167 0.75 0.54 21.98
CA ILE A 167 0.98 -0.90 21.87
C ILE A 167 2.24 -1.12 21.03
N PRO A 168 3.35 -1.63 21.62
CA PRO A 168 4.66 -1.69 20.98
C PRO A 168 4.86 -2.94 20.10
N ASN A 169 3.77 -3.53 19.61
CA ASN A 169 3.81 -4.68 18.71
C ASN A 169 2.56 -4.74 17.83
N ILE A 170 2.75 -5.03 16.56
CA ILE A 170 1.68 -5.40 15.63
C ILE A 170 2.14 -6.68 14.94
N ASN A 171 1.43 -7.78 15.21
CA ASN A 171 1.84 -9.12 14.81
C ASN A 171 2.17 -9.23 13.31
N GLY A 172 3.39 -9.68 13.01
CA GLY A 172 3.89 -9.88 11.64
C GLY A 172 4.10 -8.60 10.81
N GLU A 173 3.98 -7.40 11.41
CA GLU A 173 4.14 -6.15 10.66
C GLU A 173 5.61 -5.79 10.42
N GLU A 174 6.48 -6.01 11.39
CA GLU A 174 7.92 -5.72 11.26
C GLU A 174 8.51 -6.49 10.09
N GLU A 175 8.27 -7.80 10.00
CA GLU A 175 8.74 -8.63 8.90
C GLU A 175 8.26 -8.15 7.52
N LYS A 176 7.01 -7.66 7.43
CA LYS A 176 6.48 -7.12 6.18
C LYS A 176 7.20 -5.84 5.79
N VAL A 177 7.38 -4.91 6.74
CA VAL A 177 8.03 -3.62 6.47
C VAL A 177 9.54 -3.79 6.20
N GLU A 178 10.16 -4.84 6.72
CA GLU A 178 11.56 -5.18 6.43
C GLU A 178 11.74 -5.85 5.05
N TRP A 179 10.77 -6.63 4.61
CA TRP A 179 10.90 -7.42 3.38
C TRP A 179 10.29 -6.76 2.15
N GLU A 180 9.06 -6.22 2.25
CA GLU A 180 8.30 -5.71 1.10
C GLU A 180 9.02 -4.57 0.35
N PRO A 181 9.64 -3.58 1.04
CA PRO A 181 10.39 -2.54 0.35
C PRO A 181 11.54 -3.08 -0.49
N ARG A 182 12.17 -4.18 -0.08
CA ARG A 182 13.26 -4.81 -0.85
C ARG A 182 12.75 -5.38 -2.17
N LYS A 183 11.55 -5.96 -2.20
CA LYS A 183 10.90 -6.41 -3.44
C LYS A 183 10.50 -5.23 -4.32
N MET A 184 9.89 -4.20 -3.72
CA MET A 184 9.40 -3.03 -4.46
C MET A 184 10.54 -2.18 -5.06
N LEU A 185 11.66 -2.02 -4.35
CA LEU A 185 12.87 -1.34 -4.82
C LEU A 185 13.76 -2.24 -5.69
N GLY A 186 13.44 -3.53 -5.78
CA GLY A 186 14.17 -4.52 -6.54
C GLY A 186 14.08 -4.29 -8.05
N LYS A 187 14.87 -5.05 -8.79
CA LYS A 187 14.94 -4.97 -10.25
C LYS A 187 14.32 -6.20 -10.89
N LEU A 188 13.45 -5.97 -11.88
CA LEU A 188 12.95 -7.07 -12.71
C LEU A 188 14.08 -7.59 -13.59
N ASN A 189 14.41 -8.86 -13.44
CA ASN A 189 15.46 -9.55 -14.15
C ASN A 189 15.02 -10.98 -14.50
N SER A 190 15.08 -11.33 -15.78
CA SER A 190 14.80 -12.69 -16.28
C SER A 190 13.52 -13.32 -15.70
N GLY A 191 12.48 -12.50 -15.52
CA GLY A 191 11.16 -12.98 -15.09
C GLY A 191 10.93 -13.08 -13.58
N LYS A 192 11.85 -12.58 -12.79
CA LYS A 192 11.73 -12.45 -11.32
C LYS A 192 12.26 -11.11 -10.82
N ILE A 193 12.01 -10.81 -9.56
CA ILE A 193 12.53 -9.61 -8.93
C ILE A 193 13.78 -9.96 -8.12
N ASP A 194 14.92 -9.42 -8.54
CA ASP A 194 16.12 -9.39 -7.70
C ASP A 194 15.90 -8.36 -6.60
N LEU A 195 15.85 -8.83 -5.35
CA LEU A 195 15.56 -7.97 -4.20
C LEU A 195 16.62 -6.89 -4.03
N ALA A 196 16.22 -5.67 -3.71
CA ALA A 196 17.17 -4.60 -3.39
C ALA A 196 18.02 -4.99 -2.17
N ASN A 197 19.33 -4.72 -2.27
CA ASN A 197 20.29 -4.99 -1.20
C ASN A 197 20.27 -3.84 -0.16
N VAL A 198 19.14 -3.75 0.57
CA VAL A 198 18.94 -2.78 1.64
C VAL A 198 18.67 -3.54 2.92
N THR A 199 19.35 -3.17 3.99
CA THR A 199 19.10 -3.73 5.34
C THR A 199 18.07 -2.87 6.05
N PHE A 200 17.04 -3.50 6.59
CA PHE A 200 16.00 -2.85 7.40
C PHE A 200 16.06 -3.35 8.84
N SER A 201 15.76 -2.45 9.77
CA SER A 201 15.43 -2.75 11.17
C SER A 201 14.22 -1.89 11.52
N VAL A 202 13.14 -2.52 11.95
CA VAL A 202 11.83 -1.86 12.10
C VAL A 202 11.22 -2.16 13.45
N HIS A 203 10.63 -1.12 14.07
CA HIS A 203 9.71 -1.26 15.18
C HIS A 203 8.31 -0.84 14.75
N THR A 204 7.30 -1.60 15.14
CA THR A 204 5.91 -1.27 14.83
C THR A 204 5.08 -1.03 16.09
N ASN A 205 4.43 0.12 16.13
CA ASN A 205 3.61 0.54 17.26
C ASN A 205 2.20 0.91 16.80
N ARG A 206 1.18 0.56 17.59
CA ARG A 206 -0.17 1.06 17.42
C ARG A 206 -0.38 2.28 18.32
N VAL A 207 -0.94 3.35 17.77
CA VAL A 207 -1.20 4.61 18.47
C VAL A 207 -2.65 5.05 18.31
N ALA A 208 -3.13 5.92 19.21
CA ALA A 208 -4.49 6.47 19.22
C ALA A 208 -4.72 7.52 18.12
N VAL A 209 -4.42 7.16 16.87
CA VAL A 209 -4.67 7.96 15.66
C VAL A 209 -5.69 7.21 14.81
N ILE A 210 -6.71 7.88 14.30
CA ILE A 210 -7.77 7.22 13.52
C ILE A 210 -7.22 6.69 12.20
N ASP A 211 -6.66 7.58 11.35
CA ASP A 211 -6.10 7.29 10.03
C ASP A 211 -4.78 8.02 9.83
N GLY A 212 -3.91 7.42 9.02
CA GLY A 212 -2.61 7.96 8.66
C GLY A 212 -1.48 7.30 9.46
N HIS A 213 -0.69 6.45 8.79
CA HIS A 213 0.51 5.84 9.37
C HIS A 213 1.66 6.82 9.29
N THR A 214 2.29 7.08 10.43
CA THR A 214 3.50 7.87 10.54
C THR A 214 4.69 6.93 10.71
N VAL A 215 5.79 7.19 10.00
CA VAL A 215 7.04 6.44 10.12
C VAL A 215 8.18 7.42 10.36
N CYS A 216 8.87 7.28 11.49
CA CYS A 216 10.15 7.92 11.74
C CYS A 216 11.24 7.03 11.14
N ALA A 217 12.02 7.56 10.19
CA ALA A 217 13.03 6.81 9.48
C ALA A 217 14.41 7.48 9.58
N SER A 218 15.44 6.66 9.76
CA SER A 218 16.85 7.02 9.62
C SER A 218 17.44 6.16 8.51
N VAL A 219 18.25 6.75 7.63
CA VAL A 219 18.79 6.05 6.46
C VAL A 219 20.29 6.26 6.31
N GLN A 220 20.99 5.20 5.90
CA GLN A 220 22.35 5.25 5.39
C GLN A 220 22.33 5.21 3.87
N LEU A 221 22.99 6.16 3.24
CA LEU A 221 23.09 6.29 1.79
C LEU A 221 24.40 5.69 1.25
N GLU A 222 24.42 5.33 -0.02
CA GLU A 222 25.68 5.00 -0.72
C GLU A 222 26.51 6.25 -0.96
N LYS A 223 25.83 7.35 -1.28
CA LYS A 223 26.41 8.68 -1.49
C LYS A 223 25.82 9.63 -0.46
N PRO A 224 26.48 9.84 0.70
CA PRO A 224 26.02 10.79 1.70
C PRO A 224 25.87 12.21 1.10
N VAL A 225 24.79 12.88 1.46
CA VAL A 225 24.44 14.22 0.94
C VAL A 225 23.95 15.13 2.05
N GLU A 226 23.96 16.44 1.78
CA GLU A 226 23.33 17.42 2.67
C GLU A 226 21.81 17.28 2.66
N PRO A 227 21.13 17.58 3.78
CA PRO A 227 19.67 17.51 3.88
C PRO A 227 18.93 18.26 2.77
N GLU A 228 19.40 19.43 2.37
CA GLU A 228 18.82 20.27 1.34
C GLU A 228 18.80 19.57 -0.04
N THR A 229 19.86 18.85 -0.36
CA THR A 229 19.96 18.04 -1.59
C THR A 229 18.96 16.89 -1.58
N ALA A 230 18.80 16.21 -0.45
CA ALA A 230 17.84 15.14 -0.30
C ALA A 230 16.38 15.67 -0.34
N ILE A 231 16.12 16.82 0.25
CA ILE A 231 14.81 17.52 0.17
C ILE A 231 14.47 17.83 -1.30
N GLN A 232 15.44 18.32 -2.07
CA GLN A 232 15.20 18.61 -3.48
C GLN A 232 14.90 17.33 -4.28
N ALA A 233 15.63 16.26 -4.06
CA ALA A 233 15.36 14.96 -4.70
C ALA A 233 13.95 14.41 -4.37
N LEU A 234 13.47 14.59 -3.13
CA LEU A 234 12.11 14.22 -2.76
C LEU A 234 11.05 15.09 -3.44
N ARG A 235 11.30 16.41 -3.60
CA ARG A 235 10.38 17.33 -4.29
C ARG A 235 10.28 17.08 -5.78
N ASP A 236 11.40 16.74 -6.40
CA ASP A 236 11.50 16.51 -7.84
C ASP A 236 11.05 15.11 -8.25
N TYR A 237 10.81 14.24 -7.26
CA TYR A 237 10.41 12.87 -7.53
C TYR A 237 9.06 12.80 -8.24
N ALA A 238 9.05 12.12 -9.38
CA ALA A 238 7.86 11.92 -10.20
C ALA A 238 7.66 10.45 -10.53
N ALA A 239 6.41 10.03 -10.61
CA ALA A 239 6.06 8.71 -11.09
C ALA A 239 6.60 8.47 -12.52
N PRO A 240 6.94 7.22 -12.88
CA PRO A 240 7.34 6.87 -14.25
C PRO A 240 6.21 7.21 -15.24
N PRO A 241 6.53 7.49 -16.53
CA PRO A 241 5.53 7.91 -17.53
C PRO A 241 4.30 7.00 -17.61
N SER A 242 4.48 5.68 -17.51
CA SER A 242 3.39 4.70 -17.55
C SER A 242 2.40 4.80 -16.37
N ALA A 243 2.79 5.42 -15.28
CA ALA A 243 1.96 5.57 -14.08
C ALA A 243 1.51 7.02 -13.85
N ARG A 244 2.27 8.00 -14.33
CA ARG A 244 2.06 9.44 -14.05
C ARG A 244 0.71 9.96 -14.54
N GLU A 245 0.26 9.50 -15.70
CA GLU A 245 -0.95 10.00 -16.36
C GLU A 245 -2.22 9.24 -15.96
N LEU A 246 -2.10 8.22 -15.12
CA LEU A 246 -3.24 7.45 -14.64
C LEU A 246 -4.14 8.30 -13.73
N PRO A 247 -5.46 8.08 -13.73
CA PRO A 247 -6.42 8.91 -12.97
C PRO A 247 -6.12 8.98 -11.47
N SER A 248 -5.67 7.87 -10.86
CA SER A 248 -5.35 7.80 -9.43
C SER A 248 -3.91 8.19 -9.10
N SER A 249 -3.13 8.63 -10.08
CA SER A 249 -1.73 9.04 -9.84
C SER A 249 -1.65 10.22 -8.87
N PRO A 250 -0.87 10.12 -7.78
CA PRO A 250 -0.69 11.24 -6.86
C PRO A 250 0.06 12.40 -7.52
N ARG A 251 -0.42 13.62 -7.30
CA ARG A 251 0.18 14.86 -7.83
C ARG A 251 0.22 15.92 -6.75
N PRO A 252 1.38 16.19 -6.15
CA PRO A 252 2.68 15.53 -6.32
C PRO A 252 2.70 14.10 -5.74
N VAL A 253 3.68 13.29 -6.12
CA VAL A 253 3.90 11.96 -5.52
C VAL A 253 4.34 12.11 -4.07
N ILE A 254 5.28 13.02 -3.82
CA ILE A 254 5.79 13.35 -2.49
C ILE A 254 5.57 14.84 -2.23
N SER A 255 4.96 15.16 -1.09
CA SER A 255 4.85 16.54 -0.57
C SER A 255 5.82 16.71 0.58
N VAL A 256 6.79 17.62 0.45
CA VAL A 256 7.76 17.90 1.51
C VAL A 256 7.29 19.08 2.35
N ARG A 257 7.17 18.87 3.66
CA ARG A 257 6.84 19.90 4.65
C ARG A 257 8.08 20.52 5.23
N ASN A 258 8.08 21.85 5.37
CA ASN A 258 9.20 22.59 5.98
C ASN A 258 8.96 22.93 7.45
N GLU A 259 7.71 22.88 7.89
CA GLU A 259 7.31 23.22 9.26
C GLU A 259 7.93 22.20 10.25
N ALA A 260 8.41 22.69 11.37
CA ALA A 260 9.14 21.90 12.36
C ALA A 260 8.32 20.78 13.03
N ASP A 261 7.01 20.86 13.00
CA ASP A 261 6.05 19.93 13.61
C ASP A 261 5.25 19.10 12.60
N ARG A 262 5.62 19.11 11.31
CA ARG A 262 4.93 18.39 10.24
C ARG A 262 5.81 17.27 9.64
N PRO A 263 5.20 16.15 9.15
CA PRO A 263 3.76 15.92 8.96
C PRO A 263 3.04 15.48 10.23
N GLN A 264 1.74 15.79 10.29
CA GLN A 264 0.83 15.35 11.33
C GLN A 264 -0.35 14.60 10.71
N PRO A 265 -0.76 13.41 11.20
CA PRO A 265 -1.85 12.63 10.59
C PRO A 265 -3.14 13.43 10.42
N ARG A 266 -3.54 14.17 11.44
CA ARG A 266 -4.78 14.97 11.40
C ARG A 266 -4.77 16.05 10.32
N LEU A 267 -3.62 16.63 10.03
CA LEU A 267 -3.48 17.78 9.13
C LEU A 267 -3.06 17.39 7.71
N ASP A 268 -2.33 16.27 7.56
CA ASP A 268 -1.64 15.97 6.31
C ASP A 268 -2.14 14.69 5.60
N ARG A 269 -2.83 13.78 6.31
CA ARG A 269 -3.21 12.48 5.75
C ARG A 269 -4.04 12.55 4.46
N LEU A 270 -4.80 13.66 4.26
CA LEU A 270 -5.62 13.86 3.06
C LEU A 270 -4.92 14.66 1.95
N THR A 271 -3.62 14.94 2.08
CA THR A 271 -2.86 15.59 1.00
C THR A 271 -3.00 14.77 -0.29
N GLY A 272 -3.29 15.45 -1.41
CA GLY A 272 -3.55 14.77 -2.67
C GLY A 272 -4.72 13.78 -2.61
N LYS A 273 -5.77 14.10 -1.88
CA LYS A 273 -6.92 13.22 -1.61
C LYS A 273 -6.51 11.89 -0.93
N GLY A 274 -5.46 11.92 -0.10
CA GLY A 274 -4.94 10.77 0.59
C GLY A 274 -4.00 9.87 -0.24
N MET A 275 -3.70 10.24 -1.48
CA MET A 275 -2.81 9.48 -2.36
C MET A 275 -1.34 9.93 -2.29
N THR A 276 -1.08 11.19 -1.90
CA THR A 276 0.27 11.74 -1.78
C THR A 276 0.97 11.27 -0.50
N THR A 277 2.22 10.85 -0.62
CA THR A 277 3.10 10.62 0.53
C THR A 277 3.65 11.95 1.04
N VAL A 278 3.54 12.22 2.33
CA VAL A 278 4.03 13.46 2.94
C VAL A 278 5.31 13.17 3.71
N VAL A 279 6.36 13.95 3.45
CA VAL A 279 7.65 13.85 4.13
C VAL A 279 7.96 15.18 4.81
N GLY A 280 8.51 15.12 6.01
CA GLY A 280 8.99 16.32 6.70
C GLY A 280 10.09 16.01 7.68
N ARG A 281 10.59 17.04 8.37
CA ARG A 281 11.65 16.89 9.38
C ARG A 281 12.92 16.22 8.86
N LEU A 282 13.21 16.35 7.57
CA LEU A 282 14.44 15.81 6.97
C LEU A 282 15.64 16.63 7.45
N ARG A 283 16.61 15.94 8.06
CA ARG A 283 17.79 16.52 8.68
C ARG A 283 18.89 15.48 8.81
N ARG A 284 20.11 15.92 9.17
CA ARG A 284 21.24 15.02 9.46
C ARG A 284 20.90 14.08 10.62
N ASP A 285 21.37 12.85 10.50
CA ASP A 285 21.32 11.84 11.57
C ASP A 285 22.77 11.57 12.05
N PRO A 286 23.07 11.69 13.36
CA PRO A 286 24.40 11.41 13.85
C PRO A 286 24.80 9.93 13.86
N ILE A 287 23.84 9.02 13.69
CA ILE A 287 24.07 7.56 13.69
C ILE A 287 24.19 7.02 12.25
N LEU A 288 23.27 7.46 11.40
CA LEU A 288 23.27 7.20 9.96
C LEU A 288 23.52 8.52 9.22
N ASP A 289 23.03 8.69 7.99
CA ASP A 289 23.28 9.93 7.24
C ASP A 289 22.14 10.94 7.42
N LEU A 290 20.91 10.50 7.19
CA LEU A 290 19.70 11.33 7.23
C LEU A 290 18.59 10.70 8.06
N LYS A 291 17.75 11.55 8.66
CA LYS A 291 16.49 11.14 9.31
C LYS A 291 15.35 12.07 8.92
N PHE A 292 14.16 11.49 8.83
CA PHE A 292 12.94 12.19 8.41
C PHE A 292 11.69 11.49 8.94
N VAL A 293 10.55 12.12 8.74
CA VAL A 293 9.24 11.56 9.08
C VAL A 293 8.41 11.43 7.82
N VAL A 294 7.82 10.27 7.61
CA VAL A 294 6.90 9.97 6.50
C VAL A 294 5.50 9.80 7.05
N LEU A 295 4.52 10.31 6.33
CA LEU A 295 3.10 10.07 6.57
C LEU A 295 2.42 9.63 5.27
N SER A 296 1.61 8.59 5.36
CA SER A 296 0.77 8.11 4.27
C SER A 296 -0.60 7.68 4.78
N HIS A 297 -1.65 7.90 3.99
CA HIS A 297 -3.00 7.44 4.35
C HIS A 297 -3.11 5.93 4.15
N ASN A 298 -3.24 5.20 5.26
CA ASN A 298 -3.18 3.74 5.27
C ASN A 298 -4.36 3.06 4.56
N THR A 299 -5.57 3.62 4.61
CA THR A 299 -6.76 3.00 3.99
C THR A 299 -7.01 3.50 2.56
N ILE A 300 -6.51 4.68 2.19
CA ILE A 300 -6.58 5.21 0.82
C ILE A 300 -5.34 4.77 0.05
N ARG A 301 -4.19 5.43 0.23
CA ARG A 301 -2.98 5.07 -0.53
C ARG A 301 -2.50 3.66 -0.23
N GLY A 302 -2.56 3.25 1.04
CA GLY A 302 -2.10 1.95 1.52
C GLY A 302 -3.06 0.79 1.27
N ALA A 303 -4.27 1.03 0.72
CA ALA A 303 -5.25 -0.01 0.45
C ALA A 303 -6.12 0.32 -0.78
N ALA A 304 -7.32 0.87 -0.61
CA ALA A 304 -8.33 0.99 -1.68
C ALA A 304 -7.84 1.80 -2.89
N GLY A 305 -7.30 3.00 -2.66
CA GLY A 305 -6.77 3.85 -3.73
C GLY A 305 -5.55 3.22 -4.43
N GLY A 306 -4.69 2.53 -3.67
CA GLY A 306 -3.57 1.77 -4.20
C GLY A 306 -4.02 0.65 -5.14
N SER A 307 -5.06 -0.12 -4.74
CA SER A 307 -5.63 -1.18 -5.58
C SER A 307 -6.22 -0.64 -6.88
N ILE A 308 -6.93 0.50 -6.83
CA ILE A 308 -7.46 1.16 -8.02
C ILE A 308 -6.32 1.59 -8.94
N TYR A 309 -5.28 2.20 -8.41
CA TYR A 309 -4.11 2.63 -9.16
C TYR A 309 -3.36 1.47 -9.82
N ASN A 310 -3.27 0.31 -9.14
CA ASN A 310 -2.72 -0.91 -9.72
C ASN A 310 -3.59 -1.45 -10.86
N ALA A 311 -4.92 -1.41 -10.72
CA ALA A 311 -5.84 -1.81 -11.78
C ALA A 311 -5.74 -0.89 -13.00
N GLU A 312 -5.64 0.42 -12.79
CA GLU A 312 -5.42 1.41 -13.87
C GLU A 312 -4.12 1.13 -14.63
N LEU A 313 -3.03 0.81 -13.92
CA LEU A 313 -1.76 0.44 -14.56
C LEU A 313 -1.87 -0.84 -15.40
N LEU A 314 -2.69 -1.79 -14.99
CA LEU A 314 -2.85 -3.05 -15.70
C LEU A 314 -3.62 -2.89 -17.02
N VAL A 315 -4.60 -1.97 -17.06
CA VAL A 315 -5.50 -1.81 -18.22
C VAL A 315 -5.04 -0.74 -19.21
N ASN A 316 -4.01 0.03 -18.85
CA ASN A 316 -3.41 1.06 -19.69
C ASN A 316 -2.34 0.47 -20.62
#